data_f9201bd33267b207e7bbc7143211df4f
#
_entry.id   f9201bd33267b207e7bbc7143211df4f
#
_cell.length_a   1.000
_cell.length_b   1.000
_cell.length_c   1.000
_cell.angle_alpha   90.00
_cell.angle_beta   90.00
_cell.angle_gamma   90.00
#
_symmetry.space_group_name_H-M   'P 1'
#
loop_
_entity.id
_entity.type
_entity.pdbx_description
1 polymer ?
#
loop_
_entity_poly.entity_id
_entity_poly.type
_entity_poly.pdbx_seq_one_letter_code
_entity_poly.pdbx_strand_id
1 'polypeptide(L)'
;MASWLLFSGQQVGSFEALFAKDFWNCVRQSDYPSAEAYLDGIEIVSESFHKLIPRYQSQEKVLLLLDTPYLYTRQESYKQATYFDLIDFLRLINLTKPPYIFFSSTKSEFIRYLDYMQESKTDNWPEFEGYERIVVKASASKDGIYEDNMIYKF
;
A
#
# COMPACT_ATOMS: atom_id res chain seq x y z
N MET A 1 3.32 -18.24 4.10
CA MET A 1 2.33 -18.99 4.94
C MET A 1 2.41 -18.58 6.41
N ALA A 2 3.58 -18.60 7.03
CA ALA A 2 3.72 -18.23 8.44
C ALA A 2 3.22 -16.81 8.78
N SER A 3 3.48 -15.82 7.94
CA SER A 3 3.05 -14.43 8.15
C SER A 3 1.53 -14.24 8.18
N TRP A 4 0.78 -15.15 7.56
CA TRP A 4 -0.68 -15.11 7.60
C TRP A 4 -1.24 -15.74 8.88
N LEU A 5 -0.57 -16.75 9.42
CA LEU A 5 -1.00 -17.42 10.66
C LEU A 5 -0.69 -16.60 11.90
N LEU A 6 0.37 -15.80 11.85
CA LEU A 6 0.86 -15.02 12.99
C LEU A 6 0.33 -13.58 12.95
N PHE A 7 0.21 -13.00 14.13
CA PHE A 7 -0.24 -11.62 14.27
C PHE A 7 0.74 -10.64 13.60
N SER A 8 0.17 -9.66 12.87
CA SER A 8 0.90 -8.50 12.34
C SER A 8 2.13 -8.84 11.48
N GLY A 9 2.02 -9.86 10.63
CA GLY A 9 3.11 -10.20 9.71
C GLY A 9 4.37 -10.75 10.36
N GLN A 10 4.31 -11.21 11.61
CA GLN A 10 5.42 -11.88 12.27
C GLN A 10 5.95 -13.01 11.40
N GLN A 11 7.26 -13.16 11.37
CA GLN A 11 7.94 -14.23 10.64
C GLN A 11 8.72 -15.12 11.62
N VAL A 12 8.87 -16.36 11.25
CA VAL A 12 9.68 -17.34 11.98
C VAL A 12 10.65 -18.03 11.03
N GLY A 13 11.83 -18.37 11.53
CA GLY A 13 12.91 -18.94 10.73
C GLY A 13 12.77 -20.43 10.47
N SER A 14 11.94 -21.16 11.21
CA SER A 14 11.76 -22.60 11.06
C SER A 14 10.31 -23.02 11.31
N PHE A 15 10.00 -24.24 10.90
CA PHE A 15 8.68 -24.84 11.10
C PHE A 15 8.40 -25.11 12.60
N GLU A 16 9.40 -25.56 13.34
CA GLU A 16 9.33 -25.78 14.79
C GLU A 16 9.03 -24.48 15.53
N ALA A 17 9.70 -23.39 15.13
CA ALA A 17 9.47 -22.07 15.70
C ALA A 17 8.05 -21.55 15.43
N LEU A 18 7.40 -21.98 14.34
CA LEU A 18 6.01 -21.66 14.04
C LEU A 18 5.07 -22.30 15.07
N PHE A 19 5.28 -23.57 15.42
CA PHE A 19 4.45 -24.29 16.37
C PHE A 19 4.59 -23.80 17.82
N ALA A 20 5.67 -23.12 18.12
CA ALA A 20 5.89 -22.49 19.43
C ALA A 20 5.17 -21.15 19.59
N LYS A 21 4.46 -20.68 18.56
CA LYS A 21 3.72 -19.41 18.56
C LYS A 21 2.21 -19.62 18.63
N ASP A 22 1.53 -18.68 19.26
CA ASP A 22 0.08 -18.61 19.21
C ASP A 22 -0.37 -18.19 17.79
N PHE A 23 -1.26 -18.96 17.21
CA PHE A 23 -1.83 -18.62 15.93
C PHE A 23 -2.93 -17.57 16.07
N TRP A 24 -2.77 -16.48 15.36
CA TRP A 24 -3.76 -15.41 15.34
C TRP A 24 -4.92 -15.72 14.39
N ASN A 25 -4.61 -16.26 13.23
CA ASN A 25 -5.60 -16.61 12.23
C ASN A 25 -5.84 -18.12 12.18
N CYS A 26 -7.09 -18.52 12.10
CA CYS A 26 -7.44 -19.92 11.89
C CYS A 26 -7.13 -20.36 10.46
N VAL A 27 -6.60 -21.55 10.30
CA VAL A 27 -6.47 -22.17 8.99
C VAL A 27 -7.87 -22.56 8.51
N ARG A 28 -8.21 -22.15 7.29
CA ARG A 28 -9.48 -22.56 6.66
C ARG A 28 -9.48 -24.07 6.44
N GLN A 29 -10.54 -24.74 6.86
CA GLN A 29 -10.69 -26.20 6.72
C GLN A 29 -11.22 -26.63 5.34
N SER A 30 -11.86 -25.73 4.61
CA SER A 30 -12.33 -25.99 3.25
C SER A 30 -11.25 -25.67 2.22
N ASP A 31 -11.24 -26.40 1.12
CA ASP A 31 -10.38 -26.11 -0.01
C ASP A 31 -10.63 -24.71 -0.54
N TYR A 32 -9.57 -24.06 -1.00
CA TYR A 32 -9.69 -22.82 -1.77
C TYR A 32 -10.13 -23.16 -3.19
N PRO A 33 -11.02 -22.36 -3.79
CA PRO A 33 -11.31 -22.51 -5.20
C PRO A 33 -10.00 -22.40 -6.01
N SER A 34 -9.93 -23.15 -7.10
CA SER A 34 -8.79 -23.03 -8.02
C SER A 34 -8.66 -21.57 -8.48
N ALA A 35 -7.44 -21.07 -8.44
CA ALA A 35 -7.09 -19.74 -8.95
C ALA A 35 -6.40 -19.84 -10.32
N GLU A 36 -6.54 -20.98 -11.03
CA GLU A 36 -6.07 -21.11 -12.40
C GLU A 36 -6.69 -20.01 -13.26
N ALA A 37 -5.90 -19.46 -14.14
CA ALA A 37 -6.25 -18.34 -15.00
C ALA A 37 -6.58 -17.00 -14.28
N TYR A 38 -6.60 -16.93 -12.95
CA TYR A 38 -6.88 -15.66 -12.23
C TYR A 38 -5.85 -14.55 -12.53
N LEU A 39 -4.61 -14.94 -12.78
CA LEU A 39 -3.50 -14.04 -13.10
C LEU A 39 -3.17 -14.00 -14.60
N ASP A 40 -3.99 -14.62 -15.45
CA ASP A 40 -3.76 -14.60 -16.89
C ASP A 40 -3.85 -13.18 -17.44
N GLY A 41 -2.86 -12.81 -18.24
CA GLY A 41 -2.75 -11.46 -18.79
C GLY A 41 -2.13 -10.43 -17.84
N ILE A 42 -1.75 -10.83 -16.62
CA ILE A 42 -1.02 -9.96 -15.69
C ILE A 42 0.48 -10.11 -15.93
N GLU A 43 1.14 -9.00 -16.22
CA GLU A 43 2.59 -8.92 -16.24
C GLU A 43 3.13 -8.65 -14.82
N ILE A 44 3.97 -9.54 -14.31
CA ILE A 44 4.62 -9.38 -13.01
C ILE A 44 6.01 -8.78 -13.22
N VAL A 45 6.22 -7.57 -12.70
CA VAL A 45 7.49 -6.85 -12.81
C VAL A 45 8.04 -6.54 -11.42
N SER A 46 9.36 -6.61 -11.26
CA SER A 46 10.07 -6.17 -10.06
C SER A 46 11.00 -5.03 -10.44
N GLU A 47 10.44 -3.84 -10.53
CA GLU A 47 11.17 -2.61 -10.85
C GLU A 47 10.77 -1.49 -9.89
N SER A 48 11.65 -0.50 -9.76
CA SER A 48 11.36 0.70 -9.00
C SER A 48 10.24 1.54 -9.68
N PHE A 49 9.36 2.11 -8.87
CA PHE A 49 8.31 3.03 -9.31
C PHE A 49 8.86 4.22 -10.10
N HIS A 50 10.10 4.64 -9.85
CA HIS A 50 10.78 5.69 -10.63
C HIS A 50 10.92 5.36 -12.13
N LYS A 51 10.92 4.07 -12.47
CA LYS A 51 10.97 3.59 -13.85
C LYS A 51 9.59 3.20 -14.37
N LEU A 52 8.78 2.56 -13.50
CA LEU A 52 7.47 2.04 -13.89
C LEU A 52 6.49 3.17 -14.19
N ILE A 53 6.32 4.12 -13.28
CA ILE A 53 5.33 5.19 -13.44
C ILE A 53 5.56 5.99 -14.73
N PRO A 54 6.78 6.53 -15.02
CA PRO A 54 7.00 7.25 -16.26
C PRO A 54 6.78 6.42 -17.53
N ARG A 55 6.99 5.10 -17.46
CA ARG A 55 6.79 4.20 -18.62
C ARG A 55 5.32 4.07 -19.00
N TYR A 56 4.43 4.01 -18.02
CA TYR A 56 3.02 3.72 -18.24
C TYR A 56 2.12 4.95 -18.19
N GLN A 57 2.48 5.98 -17.44
CA GLN A 57 1.66 7.14 -17.17
C GLN A 57 1.24 7.94 -18.41
N SER A 58 2.03 7.90 -19.48
CA SER A 58 1.72 8.56 -20.75
C SER A 58 0.85 7.73 -21.70
N GLN A 59 0.56 6.48 -21.31
CA GLN A 59 -0.25 5.58 -22.14
C GLN A 59 -1.74 5.80 -21.86
N GLU A 60 -2.54 5.69 -22.90
CA GLU A 60 -3.99 5.75 -22.75
C GLU A 60 -4.53 4.56 -21.96
N LYS A 61 -5.61 4.78 -21.21
CA LYS A 61 -6.33 3.74 -20.43
C LYS A 61 -5.50 3.10 -19.33
N VAL A 62 -4.51 3.79 -18.81
CA VAL A 62 -3.74 3.35 -17.62
C VAL A 62 -4.34 3.97 -16.38
N LEU A 63 -4.57 3.16 -15.37
CA LEU A 63 -4.95 3.55 -14.01
C LEU A 63 -3.82 3.14 -13.06
N LEU A 64 -3.28 4.09 -12.32
CA LEU A 64 -2.29 3.81 -11.28
C LEU A 64 -2.97 3.32 -10.01
N LEU A 65 -2.61 2.13 -9.53
CA LEU A 65 -2.99 1.62 -8.21
C LEU A 65 -1.76 1.68 -7.30
N LEU A 66 -1.79 2.54 -6.31
CA LEU A 66 -0.64 2.86 -5.45
C LEU A 66 -0.91 2.39 -4.02
N ASP A 67 -0.32 1.26 -3.65
CA ASP A 67 -0.34 0.69 -2.30
C ASP A 67 1.09 0.69 -1.75
N THR A 68 1.48 1.79 -1.14
CA THR A 68 2.85 2.02 -0.69
C THR A 68 3.01 1.71 0.79
N PRO A 69 4.24 1.38 1.24
CA PRO A 69 4.53 1.35 2.66
C PRO A 69 4.15 2.69 3.33
N TYR A 70 3.54 2.62 4.51
CA TYR A 70 3.19 3.82 5.23
C TYR A 70 4.43 4.48 5.82
N LEU A 71 4.54 5.79 5.66
CA LEU A 71 5.62 6.57 6.28
C LEU A 71 5.63 6.37 7.80
N TYR A 72 6.82 6.30 8.37
CA TYR A 72 7.06 6.17 9.81
C TYR A 72 6.54 4.86 10.44
N THR A 73 6.11 3.89 9.64
CA THR A 73 5.76 2.56 10.12
C THR A 73 6.92 1.59 9.96
N ARG A 74 6.85 0.47 10.66
CA ARG A 74 7.85 -0.60 10.53
C ARG A 74 7.78 -1.22 9.15
N GLN A 75 8.90 -1.27 8.46
CA GLN A 75 9.04 -1.80 7.11
C GLN A 75 9.95 -3.04 7.04
N GLU A 76 10.35 -3.60 8.16
CA GLU A 76 11.27 -4.75 8.24
C GLU A 76 10.72 -6.00 7.53
N SER A 77 9.40 -6.07 7.35
CA SER A 77 8.75 -7.16 6.60
C SER A 77 8.97 -7.10 5.10
N TYR A 78 9.34 -5.94 4.58
CA TYR A 78 9.60 -5.77 3.16
C TYR A 78 11.05 -6.13 2.85
N LYS A 79 11.24 -7.04 1.89
CA LYS A 79 12.58 -7.41 1.40
C LYS A 79 13.12 -6.34 0.47
N GLN A 80 13.50 -5.21 1.01
CA GLN A 80 14.08 -4.11 0.24
C GLN A 80 15.39 -3.64 0.88
N ALA A 81 16.29 -3.10 0.07
CA ALA A 81 17.59 -2.65 0.54
C ALA A 81 17.52 -1.38 1.42
N THR A 82 16.51 -0.56 1.20
CA THR A 82 16.28 0.69 1.92
C THR A 82 14.80 0.83 2.27
N TYR A 83 14.51 1.55 3.34
CA TYR A 83 13.15 1.92 3.68
C TYR A 83 12.59 2.87 2.62
N PHE A 84 11.27 2.76 2.38
CA PHE A 84 10.51 3.76 1.67
C PHE A 84 10.36 4.97 2.62
N ASP A 85 11.16 5.98 2.38
CA ASP A 85 11.27 7.15 3.24
C ASP A 85 10.47 8.35 2.71
N LEU A 86 10.57 9.48 3.41
CA LEU A 86 9.92 10.73 3.02
C LEU A 86 10.34 11.18 1.61
N ILE A 87 11.60 10.99 1.24
CA ILE A 87 12.10 11.43 -0.06
C ILE A 87 11.50 10.58 -1.18
N ASP A 88 11.41 9.26 -0.98
CA ASP A 88 10.77 8.37 -1.93
C ASP A 88 9.26 8.66 -2.04
N PHE A 89 8.61 8.98 -0.92
CA PHE A 89 7.22 9.40 -0.91
C PHE A 89 7.00 10.70 -1.71
N LEU A 90 7.81 11.72 -1.49
CA LEU A 90 7.69 12.99 -2.23
C LEU A 90 7.95 12.79 -3.74
N ARG A 91 8.91 11.94 -4.09
CA ARG A 91 9.17 11.57 -5.50
C ARG A 91 7.97 10.85 -6.11
N LEU A 92 7.36 9.92 -5.38
CA LEU A 92 6.16 9.23 -5.84
C LEU A 92 5.01 10.21 -6.08
N ILE A 93 4.75 11.11 -5.14
CA ILE A 93 3.72 12.15 -5.29
C ILE A 93 3.98 13.01 -6.53
N ASN A 94 5.22 13.43 -6.75
CA ASN A 94 5.58 14.23 -7.93
C ASN A 94 5.43 13.46 -9.26
N LEU A 95 5.53 12.15 -9.23
CA LEU A 95 5.30 11.30 -10.40
C LEU A 95 3.84 10.93 -10.61
N THR A 96 3.00 11.05 -9.59
CA THR A 96 1.59 10.63 -9.65
C THR A 96 0.75 11.66 -10.39
N LYS A 97 0.05 11.22 -11.43
CA LYS A 97 -0.95 12.00 -12.18
C LYS A 97 -2.23 11.18 -12.36
N PRO A 98 -3.38 11.82 -12.50
CA PRO A 98 -4.62 11.09 -12.75
C PRO A 98 -4.57 10.33 -14.10
N PRO A 99 -5.32 9.20 -14.23
CA PRO A 99 -6.15 8.62 -13.19
C PRO A 99 -5.36 7.76 -12.20
N TYR A 100 -5.68 7.87 -10.92
CA TYR A 100 -5.04 7.06 -9.87
C TYR A 100 -6.01 6.66 -8.75
N ILE A 101 -5.67 5.57 -8.07
CA ILE A 101 -6.20 5.18 -6.75
C ILE A 101 -5.01 5.00 -5.82
N PHE A 102 -5.00 5.71 -4.71
CA PHE A 102 -3.93 5.70 -3.72
C PHE A 102 -4.47 5.17 -2.39
N PHE A 103 -3.92 4.08 -1.90
CA PHE A 103 -4.25 3.52 -0.59
C PHE A 103 -3.34 4.11 0.48
N SER A 104 -3.93 4.47 1.60
CA SER A 104 -3.22 5.06 2.73
C SER A 104 -3.95 4.77 4.04
N SER A 105 -3.41 5.24 5.13
CA SER A 105 -4.01 5.10 6.45
C SER A 105 -3.71 6.34 7.29
N THR A 106 -4.48 6.56 8.35
CA THR A 106 -4.18 7.61 9.34
C THR A 106 -2.84 7.39 10.07
N LYS A 107 -2.23 6.21 9.94
CA LYS A 107 -0.85 5.94 10.38
C LYS A 107 0.20 6.56 9.45
N SER A 108 -0.20 7.05 8.30
CA SER A 108 0.64 7.73 7.32
C SER A 108 0.35 9.23 7.34
N GLU A 109 1.35 10.05 7.09
CA GLU A 109 1.20 11.51 7.00
C GLU A 109 0.56 11.97 5.67
N PHE A 110 0.09 11.05 4.81
CA PHE A 110 -0.36 11.39 3.47
C PHE A 110 -1.53 12.36 3.46
N ILE A 111 -2.53 12.17 4.31
CA ILE A 111 -3.70 13.08 4.37
C ILE A 111 -3.26 14.48 4.77
N ARG A 112 -2.43 14.60 5.82
CA ARG A 112 -1.88 15.88 6.23
C ARG A 112 -1.03 16.55 5.15
N TYR A 113 -0.36 15.74 4.35
CA TYR A 113 0.42 16.25 3.22
C TYR A 113 -0.50 16.79 2.11
N LEU A 114 -1.63 16.14 1.83
CA LEU A 114 -2.62 16.68 0.89
C LEU A 114 -3.21 18.01 1.36
N ASP A 115 -3.53 18.14 2.66
CA ASP A 115 -3.96 19.40 3.26
C ASP A 115 -2.90 20.50 3.06
N TYR A 116 -1.64 20.18 3.35
CA TYR A 116 -0.52 21.10 3.13
C TYR A 116 -0.36 21.51 1.65
N MET A 117 -0.48 20.56 0.72
CA MET A 117 -0.41 20.85 -0.72
C MET A 117 -1.52 21.81 -1.14
N GLN A 118 -2.73 21.61 -0.62
CA GLN A 118 -3.87 22.48 -0.89
C GLN A 118 -3.66 23.90 -0.35
N GLU A 119 -3.21 24.01 0.89
CA GLU A 119 -2.97 25.30 1.55
C GLU A 119 -1.83 26.08 0.90
N SER A 120 -0.73 25.40 0.60
CA SER A 120 0.50 25.99 0.08
C SER A 120 0.50 26.13 -1.44
N LYS A 121 -0.49 25.58 -2.13
CA LYS A 121 -0.56 25.55 -3.60
C LYS A 121 0.74 25.07 -4.24
N THR A 122 1.24 23.93 -3.77
CA THR A 122 2.46 23.32 -4.31
C THR A 122 2.35 23.06 -5.81
N ASP A 123 3.47 22.99 -6.51
CA ASP A 123 3.50 22.86 -7.99
C ASP A 123 2.74 21.62 -8.49
N ASN A 124 2.69 20.55 -7.72
CA ASN A 124 2.00 19.32 -8.05
C ASN A 124 0.55 19.24 -7.49
N TRP A 125 0.06 20.29 -6.81
CA TRP A 125 -1.31 20.34 -6.30
C TRP A 125 -2.36 20.12 -7.39
N PRO A 126 -2.26 20.66 -8.62
CA PRO A 126 -3.27 20.46 -9.67
C PRO A 126 -3.54 18.99 -10.00
N GLU A 127 -2.56 18.11 -9.81
CA GLU A 127 -2.73 16.67 -10.02
C GLU A 127 -3.62 16.01 -8.95
N PHE A 128 -3.71 16.65 -7.78
CA PHE A 128 -4.51 16.17 -6.64
C PHE A 128 -5.78 17.00 -6.40
N GLU A 129 -5.87 18.23 -6.89
CA GLU A 129 -7.06 19.07 -6.71
C GLU A 129 -8.33 18.36 -7.21
N GLY A 130 -9.36 18.33 -6.35
CA GLY A 130 -10.60 17.64 -6.62
C GLY A 130 -10.53 16.11 -6.45
N TYR A 131 -9.52 15.59 -5.78
CA TYR A 131 -9.51 14.17 -5.40
C TYR A 131 -10.73 13.81 -4.54
N GLU A 132 -11.16 12.57 -4.63
CA GLU A 132 -12.18 12.01 -3.75
C GLU A 132 -11.54 11.07 -2.74
N ARG A 133 -12.19 10.93 -1.57
CA ARG A 133 -11.69 10.09 -0.47
C ARG A 133 -12.80 9.20 0.08
N ILE A 134 -12.50 7.91 0.17
CA ILE A 134 -13.32 6.94 0.92
C ILE A 134 -12.54 6.53 2.18
N VAL A 135 -13.23 6.54 3.31
CA VAL A 135 -12.65 6.22 4.62
C VAL A 135 -13.33 4.98 5.19
N VAL A 136 -12.51 4.01 5.61
CA VAL A 136 -12.99 2.81 6.29
C VAL A 136 -12.32 2.73 7.66
N LYS A 137 -13.13 2.62 8.72
CA LYS A 137 -12.60 2.38 10.06
C LYS A 137 -12.08 0.95 10.14
N ALA A 138 -10.84 0.82 10.55
CA ALA A 138 -10.16 -0.44 10.74
C ALA A 138 -9.63 -0.55 12.18
N SER A 139 -9.44 -1.76 12.65
CA SER A 139 -8.96 -2.04 14.00
C SER A 139 -7.87 -3.10 13.91
N ALA A 140 -6.67 -2.78 14.37
CA ALA A 140 -5.58 -3.74 14.46
C ALA A 140 -5.56 -4.50 15.80
N SER A 141 -6.28 -3.98 16.80
CA SER A 141 -6.41 -4.55 18.15
C SER A 141 -7.65 -3.98 18.83
N LYS A 142 -8.00 -4.50 20.01
CA LYS A 142 -9.14 -3.99 20.80
C LYS A 142 -9.03 -2.49 21.12
N ASP A 143 -7.82 -1.95 21.17
CA ASP A 143 -7.56 -0.58 21.61
C ASP A 143 -6.99 0.33 20.50
N GLY A 144 -6.78 -0.19 19.30
CA GLY A 144 -6.17 0.54 18.18
C GLY A 144 -7.16 0.74 17.03
N ILE A 145 -7.91 1.83 17.05
CA ILE A 145 -8.75 2.24 15.92
C ILE A 145 -7.90 3.13 14.99
N TYR A 146 -7.91 2.82 13.71
CA TYR A 146 -7.33 3.67 12.67
C TYR A 146 -8.26 3.68 11.46
N GLU A 147 -8.00 4.56 10.54
CA GLU A 147 -8.77 4.65 9.31
C GLU A 147 -7.88 4.27 8.14
N ASP A 148 -8.37 3.37 7.30
CA ASP A 148 -7.82 3.16 5.98
C ASP A 148 -8.52 4.09 5.00
N ASN A 149 -7.74 4.65 4.10
CA ASN A 149 -8.19 5.64 3.15
C ASN A 149 -7.93 5.15 1.73
N MET A 150 -8.90 5.32 0.88
CA MET A 150 -8.75 5.23 -0.56
C MET A 150 -8.95 6.62 -1.15
N ILE A 151 -7.91 7.16 -1.76
CA ILE A 151 -7.87 8.49 -2.37
C ILE A 151 -7.79 8.29 -3.87
N TYR A 152 -8.67 8.88 -4.64
CA TYR A 152 -8.69 8.68 -6.08
C TYR A 152 -9.07 9.93 -6.85
N LYS A 153 -8.62 9.97 -8.09
CA LYS A 153 -8.99 10.99 -9.09
C LYS A 153 -8.96 10.35 -10.47
N PHE A 154 -10.00 10.60 -11.24
CA PHE A 154 -10.15 10.13 -12.63
C PHE A 154 -10.18 11.30 -13.60
#